data_3bd24f396d44d21818cd440b7df833c3
#
_entry.id   3bd24f396d44d21818cd440b7df833c3
#
_cell.length_a   1.000
_cell.length_b   1.000
_cell.length_c   1.000
_cell.angle_alpha   90.00
_cell.angle_beta   90.00
_cell.angle_gamma   90.00
#
_symmetry.space_group_name_H-M   'P 1'
#
loop_
_entity.id
_entity.type
_entity.pdbx_description
1 polymer ?
#
loop_
_entity_poly.entity_id
_entity_poly.type
_entity_poly.pdbx_seq_one_letter_code
_entity_poly.pdbx_strand_id
1 'polypeptide(L)'
;MITKRIIPCLDVKNGRVVKGVNFTGLQDMADPVEMARYYNASGADELVFYDITASFEGRALFTDILTRVASEIFIPLTVGGGVNTLDDFDRVLKCGADKVSVNSGALRDPGLIPAAAKRYGDQCVVLSADVKRVDGQFRVFAKGGREDTGRDALEWIKWCVDNGAGEVCLNSIDTDGVRNGFDLEMLDAVAARVNVPIIASGGAGKKEDFLELFHHKGIDAGLAAGIFHQKLLTIRELKEYLNENGVEMRL
;
A
#
# COMPACT_ATOMS: atom_id res chain seq x y z
N MET A 1 -5.46 -10.27 -21.19
CA MET A 1 -4.75 -9.13 -20.56
C MET A 1 -5.05 -9.18 -19.07
N ILE A 2 -4.14 -8.78 -18.20
CA ILE A 2 -4.40 -8.77 -16.75
C ILE A 2 -5.06 -7.43 -16.41
N THR A 3 -6.22 -7.46 -15.74
CA THR A 3 -6.93 -6.23 -15.32
C THR A 3 -6.11 -5.47 -14.26
N LYS A 4 -6.16 -4.14 -14.32
CA LYS A 4 -5.56 -3.28 -13.30
C LYS A 4 -6.43 -3.24 -12.05
N ARG A 5 -5.83 -2.96 -10.88
CA ARG A 5 -6.52 -2.94 -9.59
C ARG A 5 -6.62 -1.51 -9.04
N ILE A 6 -7.77 -1.18 -8.48
CA ILE A 6 -8.00 0.04 -7.69
C ILE A 6 -8.12 -0.36 -6.22
N ILE A 7 -7.22 0.18 -5.40
CA ILE A 7 -7.02 -0.24 -4.02
C ILE A 7 -7.22 0.95 -3.07
N PRO A 8 -8.33 1.02 -2.33
CA PRO A 8 -8.44 1.97 -1.21
C PRO A 8 -7.52 1.56 -0.06
N CYS A 9 -6.97 2.57 0.65
CA CYS A 9 -6.14 2.37 1.82
C CYS A 9 -6.81 2.93 3.08
N LEU A 10 -6.92 2.12 4.13
CA LEU A 10 -7.37 2.54 5.45
C LEU A 10 -6.14 2.80 6.35
N ASP A 11 -5.77 4.06 6.50
CA ASP A 11 -4.78 4.49 7.47
C ASP A 11 -5.44 4.56 8.85
N VAL A 12 -5.07 3.65 9.76
CA VAL A 12 -5.72 3.53 11.08
C VAL A 12 -4.80 4.04 12.19
N LYS A 13 -5.34 4.89 13.04
CA LYS A 13 -4.71 5.39 14.27
C LYS A 13 -5.73 5.33 15.40
N ASN A 14 -5.34 4.78 16.54
CA ASN A 14 -6.20 4.63 17.71
C ASN A 14 -7.57 4.01 17.38
N GLY A 15 -7.59 3.04 16.47
CA GLY A 15 -8.81 2.35 16.07
C GLY A 15 -9.74 3.13 15.14
N ARG A 16 -9.35 4.28 14.62
CA ARG A 16 -10.11 5.12 13.69
C ARG A 16 -9.36 5.30 12.38
N VAL A 17 -10.08 5.35 11.28
CA VAL A 17 -9.49 5.74 9.98
C VAL A 17 -9.18 7.22 10.00
N VAL A 18 -7.96 7.57 9.63
CA VAL A 18 -7.48 8.95 9.59
C VAL A 18 -6.88 9.29 8.22
N LYS A 19 -6.80 10.56 7.89
CA LYS A 19 -6.08 11.04 6.70
C LYS A 19 -5.38 12.36 7.00
N GLY A 20 -4.16 12.50 6.48
CA GLY A 20 -3.33 13.70 6.55
C GLY A 20 -2.69 14.01 5.20
N VAL A 21 -1.82 15.02 5.18
CA VAL A 21 -0.96 15.37 4.04
C VAL A 21 0.49 15.15 4.46
N ASN A 22 1.30 14.49 3.64
CA ASN A 22 2.70 14.14 3.95
C ASN A 22 2.85 13.50 5.35
N PHE A 23 1.93 12.57 5.70
CA PHE A 23 1.86 11.90 7.00
C PHE A 23 1.66 12.82 8.21
N THR A 24 1.22 14.06 8.03
CA THR A 24 0.97 15.06 9.10
C THR A 24 -0.47 15.58 9.06
N GLY A 25 -0.91 16.28 10.14
CA GLY A 25 -2.23 16.92 10.18
C GLY A 25 -3.41 15.95 10.10
N LEU A 26 -3.30 14.76 10.76
CA LEU A 26 -4.28 13.69 10.70
C LEU A 26 -5.66 14.14 11.19
N GLN A 27 -6.69 13.90 10.37
CA GLN A 27 -8.11 14.11 10.67
C GLN A 27 -8.81 12.75 10.77
N ASP A 28 -9.74 12.61 11.75
CA ASP A 28 -10.59 11.43 11.88
C ASP A 28 -11.60 11.41 10.72
N MET A 29 -11.68 10.28 10.03
CA MET A 29 -12.58 10.08 8.88
C MET A 29 -13.81 9.23 9.22
N ALA A 30 -13.60 8.00 9.76
CA ALA A 30 -14.67 7.06 10.00
C ALA A 30 -14.24 5.84 10.83
N ASP A 31 -15.21 4.95 11.10
CA ASP A 31 -14.99 3.60 11.61
C ASP A 31 -14.38 2.71 10.50
N PRO A 32 -13.28 1.98 10.75
CA PRO A 32 -12.61 1.16 9.74
C PRO A 32 -13.48 0.02 9.21
N VAL A 33 -14.37 -0.56 10.02
CA VAL A 33 -15.26 -1.65 9.61
C VAL A 33 -16.32 -1.14 8.64
N GLU A 34 -16.93 0.02 8.93
CA GLU A 34 -17.90 0.66 8.04
C GLU A 34 -17.26 1.04 6.69
N MET A 35 -16.05 1.59 6.72
CA MET A 35 -15.33 1.93 5.49
C MET A 35 -14.95 0.70 4.68
N ALA A 36 -14.51 -0.38 5.32
CA ALA A 36 -14.19 -1.63 4.65
C ALA A 36 -15.43 -2.21 3.94
N ARG A 37 -16.57 -2.26 4.61
CA ARG A 37 -17.86 -2.67 4.03
C ARG A 37 -18.25 -1.79 2.84
N TYR A 38 -18.10 -0.49 2.97
CA TYR A 38 -18.37 0.46 1.88
C TYR A 38 -17.49 0.18 0.65
N TYR A 39 -16.17 0.01 0.81
CA TYR A 39 -15.27 -0.24 -0.31
C TYR A 39 -15.48 -1.60 -0.96
N ASN A 40 -15.77 -2.64 -0.15
CA ASN A 40 -16.15 -3.94 -0.69
C ASN A 40 -17.40 -3.85 -1.57
N ALA A 41 -18.42 -3.11 -1.14
CA ALA A 41 -19.64 -2.88 -1.92
C ALA A 41 -19.46 -1.94 -3.12
N SER A 42 -18.46 -1.06 -3.08
CA SER A 42 -18.19 -0.08 -4.15
C SER A 42 -17.35 -0.65 -5.29
N GLY A 43 -16.98 -1.94 -5.24
CA GLY A 43 -16.24 -2.62 -6.30
C GLY A 43 -14.73 -2.39 -6.24
N ALA A 44 -14.15 -2.13 -5.05
CA ALA A 44 -12.69 -2.17 -4.87
C ALA A 44 -12.14 -3.56 -5.23
N ASP A 45 -10.93 -3.61 -5.80
CA ASP A 45 -10.32 -4.88 -6.18
C ASP A 45 -9.57 -5.54 -5.03
N GLU A 46 -9.12 -4.74 -4.07
CA GLU A 46 -8.38 -5.13 -2.87
C GLU A 46 -8.55 -4.02 -1.84
N LEU A 47 -8.33 -4.29 -0.56
CA LEU A 47 -8.29 -3.31 0.52
C LEU A 47 -6.95 -3.37 1.24
N VAL A 48 -6.35 -2.21 1.51
CA VAL A 48 -5.16 -2.11 2.36
C VAL A 48 -5.55 -1.52 3.71
N PHE A 49 -5.06 -2.13 4.78
CA PHE A 49 -5.21 -1.68 6.16
C PHE A 49 -3.84 -1.43 6.78
N TYR A 50 -3.52 -0.19 7.09
CA TYR A 50 -2.29 0.18 7.77
C TYR A 50 -2.56 0.74 9.17
N ASP A 51 -1.98 0.11 10.20
CA ASP A 51 -1.82 0.74 11.52
C ASP A 51 -0.60 1.67 11.46
N ILE A 52 -0.83 2.94 11.17
CA ILE A 52 0.22 3.91 10.85
C ILE A 52 1.06 4.37 12.06
N THR A 53 0.67 3.99 13.28
CA THR A 53 1.40 4.35 14.50
C THR A 53 2.08 3.16 15.18
N ALA A 54 1.69 1.94 14.88
CA ALA A 54 2.20 0.73 15.53
C ALA A 54 3.73 0.62 15.50
N SER A 55 4.35 0.84 14.33
CA SER A 55 5.81 0.82 14.17
C SER A 55 6.53 1.93 14.92
N PHE A 56 5.94 3.12 15.00
CA PHE A 56 6.51 4.26 15.71
C PHE A 56 6.37 4.11 17.23
N GLU A 57 5.21 3.63 17.68
CA GLU A 57 4.88 3.42 19.10
C GLU A 57 5.48 2.12 19.64
N GLY A 58 6.03 1.25 18.81
CA GLY A 58 6.61 -0.03 19.20
C GLY A 58 5.59 -1.02 19.77
N ARG A 59 4.31 -0.91 19.38
CA ARG A 59 3.22 -1.78 19.82
C ARG A 59 2.75 -2.75 18.74
N ALA A 60 2.01 -3.75 19.16
CA ALA A 60 1.33 -4.67 18.24
C ALA A 60 0.18 -3.95 17.51
N LEU A 61 -0.13 -4.45 16.31
CA LEU A 61 -1.27 -4.04 15.48
C LEU A 61 -2.61 -4.31 16.19
N PHE A 62 -3.65 -3.54 15.88
CA PHE A 62 -5.01 -3.70 16.40
C PHE A 62 -5.71 -4.94 15.82
N THR A 63 -5.48 -6.11 16.41
CA THR A 63 -5.99 -7.40 15.91
C THR A 63 -7.51 -7.51 15.95
N ASP A 64 -8.15 -6.97 16.99
CA ASP A 64 -9.61 -7.03 17.16
C ASP A 64 -10.33 -6.27 16.04
N ILE A 65 -9.82 -5.07 15.69
CA ILE A 65 -10.36 -4.28 14.60
C ILE A 65 -10.10 -4.98 13.27
N LEU A 66 -8.90 -5.51 13.08
CA LEU A 66 -8.53 -6.24 11.87
C LEU A 66 -9.46 -7.45 11.64
N THR A 67 -9.71 -8.26 12.66
CA THR A 67 -10.61 -9.42 12.57
C THR A 67 -12.04 -8.99 12.18
N ARG A 68 -12.53 -7.90 12.73
CA ARG A 68 -13.83 -7.33 12.37
C ARG A 68 -13.86 -6.82 10.92
N VAL A 69 -12.81 -6.13 10.47
CA VAL A 69 -12.68 -5.71 9.07
C VAL A 69 -12.69 -6.91 8.14
N ALA A 70 -11.84 -7.91 8.41
CA ALA A 70 -11.73 -9.11 7.59
C ALA A 70 -13.05 -9.90 7.49
N SER A 71 -13.89 -9.90 8.55
CA SER A 71 -15.18 -10.61 8.52
C SER A 71 -16.25 -9.93 7.65
N GLU A 72 -16.05 -8.68 7.24
CA GLU A 72 -17.04 -7.89 6.51
C GLU A 72 -16.75 -7.75 5.01
N ILE A 73 -15.60 -8.23 4.54
CA ILE A 73 -15.18 -8.07 3.15
C ILE A 73 -14.89 -9.41 2.50
N PHE A 74 -15.03 -9.46 1.16
CA PHE A 74 -14.76 -10.64 0.33
C PHE A 74 -13.71 -10.35 -0.76
N ILE A 75 -13.14 -9.15 -0.76
CA ILE A 75 -11.99 -8.76 -1.58
C ILE A 75 -10.70 -9.02 -0.81
N PRO A 76 -9.55 -9.26 -1.48
CA PRO A 76 -8.28 -9.46 -0.81
C PRO A 76 -7.93 -8.33 0.16
N LEU A 77 -7.38 -8.69 1.33
CA LEU A 77 -7.00 -7.78 2.39
C LEU A 77 -5.48 -7.83 2.62
N THR A 78 -4.81 -6.72 2.32
CA THR A 78 -3.40 -6.52 2.66
C THR A 78 -3.29 -5.72 3.95
N VAL A 79 -2.50 -6.19 4.91
CA VAL A 79 -2.38 -5.59 6.24
C VAL A 79 -0.94 -5.28 6.57
N GLY A 80 -0.69 -4.08 7.09
CA GLY A 80 0.63 -3.65 7.54
C GLY A 80 0.59 -2.73 8.76
N GLY A 81 1.78 -2.32 9.19
CA GLY A 81 1.97 -1.54 10.40
C GLY A 81 2.35 -2.39 11.61
N GLY A 82 3.52 -2.13 12.20
CA GLY A 82 4.00 -2.85 13.39
C GLY A 82 4.41 -4.31 13.18
N VAL A 83 4.49 -4.78 11.95
CA VAL A 83 4.94 -6.15 11.64
C VAL A 83 6.46 -6.22 11.65
N ASN A 84 7.04 -7.04 12.53
CA ASN A 84 8.48 -7.08 12.78
C ASN A 84 9.05 -8.49 12.85
N THR A 85 8.20 -9.50 13.02
CA THR A 85 8.60 -10.90 13.25
C THR A 85 7.69 -11.85 12.46
N LEU A 86 8.09 -13.12 12.33
CA LEU A 86 7.23 -14.17 11.77
C LEU A 86 5.96 -14.41 12.62
N ASP A 87 6.03 -14.19 13.92
CA ASP A 87 4.87 -14.30 14.81
C ASP A 87 3.86 -13.17 14.54
N ASP A 88 4.33 -11.98 14.14
CA ASP A 88 3.45 -10.91 13.69
C ASP A 88 2.77 -11.28 12.37
N PHE A 89 3.50 -11.86 11.41
CA PHE A 89 2.91 -12.41 10.18
C PHE A 89 1.81 -13.42 10.48
N ASP A 90 2.12 -14.41 11.33
CA ASP A 90 1.17 -15.47 11.71
C ASP A 90 -0.09 -14.88 12.34
N ARG A 91 0.07 -13.91 13.23
CA ARG A 91 -1.02 -13.20 13.88
C ARG A 91 -1.91 -12.46 12.90
N VAL A 92 -1.33 -11.70 11.97
CA VAL A 92 -2.05 -10.92 10.96
C VAL A 92 -2.82 -11.84 10.01
N LEU A 93 -2.19 -12.90 9.50
CA LEU A 93 -2.85 -13.88 8.63
C LEU A 93 -3.99 -14.61 9.34
N LYS A 94 -3.83 -14.99 10.62
CA LYS A 94 -4.89 -15.60 11.43
C LYS A 94 -6.07 -14.67 11.71
N CYS A 95 -5.87 -13.36 11.67
CA CYS A 95 -6.96 -12.39 11.76
C CYS A 95 -7.75 -12.23 10.47
N GLY A 96 -7.35 -12.90 9.38
CA GLY A 96 -8.07 -12.89 8.10
C GLY A 96 -7.43 -12.05 6.99
N ALA A 97 -6.19 -11.59 7.16
CA ALA A 97 -5.44 -10.97 6.06
C ALA A 97 -5.00 -12.02 5.02
N ASP A 98 -5.02 -11.65 3.74
CA ASP A 98 -4.50 -12.45 2.63
C ASP A 98 -3.01 -12.18 2.41
N LYS A 99 -2.56 -10.94 2.66
CA LYS A 99 -1.19 -10.50 2.49
C LYS A 99 -0.73 -9.65 3.67
N VAL A 100 0.56 -9.70 3.92
CA VAL A 100 1.21 -8.91 4.99
C VAL A 100 2.22 -7.96 4.40
N SER A 101 2.03 -6.67 4.69
CA SER A 101 2.88 -5.59 4.21
C SER A 101 3.92 -5.20 5.26
N VAL A 102 5.20 -5.18 4.86
CA VAL A 102 6.33 -4.86 5.74
C VAL A 102 7.21 -3.76 5.15
N ASN A 103 7.66 -2.85 6.01
CA ASN A 103 8.69 -1.85 5.73
C ASN A 103 9.74 -1.84 6.85
N SER A 104 9.52 -1.11 7.94
CA SER A 104 10.50 -0.91 9.03
C SER A 104 10.98 -2.21 9.65
N GLY A 105 10.14 -3.24 9.74
CA GLY A 105 10.53 -4.57 10.21
C GLY A 105 11.60 -5.21 9.31
N ALA A 106 11.39 -5.18 7.98
CA ALA A 106 12.33 -5.69 7.01
C ALA A 106 13.63 -4.85 6.92
N LEU A 107 13.52 -3.53 7.04
CA LEU A 107 14.70 -2.64 7.06
C LEU A 107 15.61 -2.93 8.26
N ARG A 108 15.03 -3.28 9.41
CA ARG A 108 15.75 -3.65 10.64
C ARG A 108 16.31 -5.06 10.58
N ASP A 109 15.52 -6.01 10.11
CA ASP A 109 15.90 -7.42 9.91
C ASP A 109 15.53 -7.87 8.50
N PRO A 110 16.45 -7.74 7.52
CA PRO A 110 16.19 -8.19 6.15
C PRO A 110 15.85 -9.67 6.03
N GLY A 111 16.32 -10.51 6.98
CA GLY A 111 16.01 -11.94 7.03
C GLY A 111 14.52 -12.25 7.20
N LEU A 112 13.71 -11.28 7.60
CA LEU A 112 12.25 -11.43 7.73
C LEU A 112 11.58 -11.73 6.38
N ILE A 113 12.02 -11.09 5.28
CA ILE A 113 11.45 -11.31 3.94
C ILE A 113 11.58 -12.78 3.50
N PRO A 114 12.81 -13.35 3.37
CA PRO A 114 12.95 -14.73 2.92
C PRO A 114 12.36 -15.74 3.91
N ALA A 115 12.36 -15.45 5.19
CA ALA A 115 11.76 -16.33 6.19
C ALA A 115 10.23 -16.36 6.07
N ALA A 116 9.58 -15.22 5.83
CA ALA A 116 8.15 -15.11 5.60
C ALA A 116 7.75 -15.78 4.27
N ALA A 117 8.48 -15.51 3.18
CA ALA A 117 8.26 -16.11 1.88
C ALA A 117 8.38 -17.64 1.92
N LYS A 118 9.39 -18.17 2.60
CA LYS A 118 9.55 -19.62 2.79
C LYS A 118 8.39 -20.26 3.56
N ARG A 119 7.82 -19.56 4.54
CA ARG A 119 6.78 -20.10 5.43
C ARG A 119 5.38 -19.96 4.87
N TYR A 120 5.07 -18.85 4.20
CA TYR A 120 3.71 -18.48 3.79
C TYR A 120 3.55 -18.37 2.27
N GLY A 121 4.64 -18.40 1.51
CA GLY A 121 4.69 -18.14 0.07
C GLY A 121 4.93 -16.67 -0.25
N ASP A 122 5.61 -16.41 -1.36
CA ASP A 122 5.98 -15.07 -1.83
C ASP A 122 4.75 -14.16 -1.99
N GLN A 123 3.64 -14.74 -2.46
CA GLN A 123 2.37 -14.04 -2.68
C GLN A 123 1.76 -13.42 -1.41
N CYS A 124 2.17 -13.90 -0.21
CA CYS A 124 1.74 -13.32 1.07
C CYS A 124 2.62 -12.16 1.53
N VAL A 125 3.77 -11.91 0.88
CA VAL A 125 4.75 -10.92 1.32
C VAL A 125 4.70 -9.70 0.41
N VAL A 126 4.23 -8.58 0.95
CA VAL A 126 4.22 -7.28 0.27
C VAL A 126 5.32 -6.40 0.87
N LEU A 127 6.28 -5.98 0.06
CA LEU A 127 7.21 -4.94 0.48
C LEU A 127 6.51 -3.58 0.38
N SER A 128 6.30 -2.88 1.50
CA SER A 128 5.94 -1.46 1.47
C SER A 128 7.22 -0.64 1.50
N ALA A 129 7.47 0.16 0.48
CA ALA A 129 8.65 1.01 0.40
C ALA A 129 8.23 2.48 0.43
N ASP A 130 8.47 3.15 1.55
CA ASP A 130 8.32 4.61 1.65
C ASP A 130 9.57 5.25 1.07
N VAL A 131 9.43 5.91 -0.08
CA VAL A 131 10.57 6.45 -0.85
C VAL A 131 10.47 7.96 -0.95
N LYS A 132 11.62 8.61 -0.83
CA LYS A 132 11.77 10.06 -1.00
C LYS A 132 13.01 10.39 -1.81
N ARG A 133 12.98 11.48 -2.59
CA ARG A 133 14.17 12.05 -3.21
C ARG A 133 14.98 12.83 -2.18
N VAL A 134 16.24 12.45 -2.03
CA VAL A 134 17.23 13.15 -1.21
C VAL A 134 18.49 13.32 -2.06
N ASP A 135 18.90 14.55 -2.29
CA ASP A 135 20.08 14.89 -3.11
C ASP A 135 20.07 14.22 -4.51
N GLY A 136 18.88 14.15 -5.14
CA GLY A 136 18.67 13.55 -6.46
C GLY A 136 18.66 12.01 -6.50
N GLN A 137 18.70 11.36 -5.34
CA GLN A 137 18.64 9.90 -5.22
C GLN A 137 17.33 9.46 -4.55
N PHE A 138 16.81 8.30 -4.94
CA PHE A 138 15.68 7.67 -4.26
C PHE A 138 16.20 6.94 -3.01
N ARG A 139 15.78 7.39 -1.83
CA ARG A 139 16.11 6.76 -0.54
C ARG A 139 14.89 6.15 0.11
N VAL A 140 15.05 4.97 0.73
CA VAL A 140 14.00 4.33 1.49
C VAL A 140 13.97 4.85 2.93
N PHE A 141 12.76 5.11 3.42
CA PHE A 141 12.49 5.63 4.74
C PHE A 141 11.83 4.58 5.64
N ALA A 142 12.14 4.64 6.92
CA ALA A 142 11.52 3.83 7.97
C ALA A 142 10.48 4.64 8.78
N LYS A 143 9.79 3.94 9.69
CA LYS A 143 8.85 4.51 10.68
C LYS A 143 7.76 5.41 10.07
N GLY A 144 7.19 4.95 8.94
CA GLY A 144 6.15 5.70 8.22
C GLY A 144 6.71 7.02 7.68
N GLY A 145 7.81 6.96 6.94
CA GLY A 145 8.40 8.10 6.26
C GLY A 145 9.16 9.10 7.14
N ARG A 146 9.42 8.78 8.43
CA ARG A 146 10.01 9.71 9.39
C ARG A 146 11.52 9.60 9.53
N GLU A 147 12.12 8.49 9.13
CA GLU A 147 13.54 8.20 9.34
C GLU A 147 14.19 7.83 8.00
N ASP A 148 15.11 8.69 7.54
CA ASP A 148 15.97 8.36 6.38
C ASP A 148 16.94 7.26 6.79
N THR A 149 16.89 6.13 6.07
CA THR A 149 17.78 4.99 6.34
C THR A 149 19.14 5.13 5.66
N GLY A 150 19.30 6.12 4.78
CA GLY A 150 20.49 6.28 3.92
C GLY A 150 20.63 5.22 2.84
N ARG A 151 19.68 4.25 2.73
CA ARG A 151 19.75 3.18 1.74
C ARG A 151 19.17 3.63 0.40
N ASP A 152 19.80 3.25 -0.69
CA ASP A 152 19.24 3.37 -2.03
C ASP A 152 17.96 2.53 -2.14
N ALA A 153 16.87 3.16 -2.58
CA ALA A 153 15.57 2.50 -2.65
C ALA A 153 15.51 1.44 -3.76
N LEU A 154 16.17 1.68 -4.90
CA LEU A 154 16.13 0.78 -6.05
C LEU A 154 16.87 -0.53 -5.75
N GLU A 155 18.05 -0.44 -5.12
CA GLU A 155 18.82 -1.60 -4.67
C GLU A 155 18.08 -2.37 -3.56
N TRP A 156 17.49 -1.66 -2.61
CA TRP A 156 16.73 -2.27 -1.53
C TRP A 156 15.50 -3.03 -2.03
N ILE A 157 14.69 -2.41 -2.89
CA ILE A 157 13.48 -3.03 -3.45
C ILE A 157 13.86 -4.27 -4.27
N LYS A 158 14.88 -4.15 -5.13
CA LYS A 158 15.37 -5.29 -5.90
C LYS A 158 15.81 -6.43 -5.00
N TRP A 159 16.58 -6.14 -3.97
CA TRP A 159 17.02 -7.16 -3.01
C TRP A 159 15.83 -7.87 -2.34
N CYS A 160 14.82 -7.13 -1.90
CA CYS A 160 13.62 -7.69 -1.28
C CYS A 160 12.86 -8.63 -2.24
N VAL A 161 12.70 -8.22 -3.50
CA VAL A 161 12.05 -9.04 -4.53
C VAL A 161 12.85 -10.30 -4.82
N ASP A 162 14.16 -10.19 -5.00
CA ASP A 162 15.05 -11.34 -5.23
C ASP A 162 15.04 -12.33 -4.03
N ASN A 163 14.62 -11.88 -2.85
CA ASN A 163 14.53 -12.67 -1.61
C ASN A 163 13.10 -13.03 -1.18
N GLY A 164 12.10 -12.86 -2.06
CA GLY A 164 10.76 -13.42 -1.86
C GLY A 164 9.66 -12.43 -1.50
N ALA A 165 9.87 -11.12 -1.70
CA ALA A 165 8.75 -10.19 -1.75
C ALA A 165 7.99 -10.40 -3.07
N GLY A 166 6.75 -10.90 -2.98
CA GLY A 166 5.93 -11.22 -4.15
C GLY A 166 5.15 -10.04 -4.72
N GLU A 167 5.14 -8.90 -4.03
CA GLU A 167 4.50 -7.65 -4.47
C GLU A 167 5.20 -6.45 -3.83
N VAL A 168 5.22 -5.31 -4.51
CA VAL A 168 5.77 -4.05 -4.01
C VAL A 168 4.68 -2.99 -3.94
N CYS A 169 4.42 -2.44 -2.76
CA CYS A 169 3.66 -1.20 -2.58
C CYS A 169 4.66 -0.04 -2.48
N LEU A 170 4.74 0.75 -3.55
CA LEU A 170 5.71 1.84 -3.69
C LEU A 170 5.05 3.16 -3.35
N ASN A 171 5.42 3.73 -2.22
CA ASN A 171 4.81 4.92 -1.66
C ASN A 171 5.75 6.12 -1.78
N SER A 172 5.38 7.10 -2.62
CA SER A 172 6.13 8.34 -2.77
C SER A 172 5.78 9.32 -1.66
N ILE A 173 6.73 9.59 -0.77
CA ILE A 173 6.57 10.61 0.28
C ILE A 173 6.44 12.01 -0.33
N ASP A 174 7.13 12.26 -1.44
CA ASP A 174 7.15 13.57 -2.10
C ASP A 174 5.79 13.94 -2.69
N THR A 175 5.00 12.96 -3.12
CA THR A 175 3.68 13.18 -3.74
C THR A 175 2.50 12.83 -2.82
N ASP A 176 2.72 12.17 -1.67
CA ASP A 176 1.61 11.76 -0.79
C ASP A 176 0.78 12.94 -0.29
N GLY A 177 -0.53 12.88 -0.56
CA GLY A 177 -1.48 13.92 -0.19
C GLY A 177 -1.44 15.20 -1.04
N VAL A 178 -0.47 15.34 -1.95
CA VAL A 178 -0.29 16.54 -2.80
C VAL A 178 -1.34 16.63 -3.91
N ARG A 179 -1.84 15.47 -4.42
CA ARG A 179 -2.89 15.36 -5.44
C ARG A 179 -2.51 15.94 -6.83
N ASN A 180 -1.25 15.84 -7.20
CA ASN A 180 -0.73 16.30 -8.50
C ASN A 180 -0.28 15.15 -9.41
N GLY A 181 -0.80 13.95 -9.20
CA GLY A 181 -0.41 12.75 -9.93
C GLY A 181 0.62 11.89 -9.17
N PHE A 182 0.77 10.65 -9.64
CA PHE A 182 1.74 9.69 -9.10
C PHE A 182 3.17 10.07 -9.48
N ASP A 183 4.16 9.57 -8.72
CA ASP A 183 5.59 9.75 -9.03
C ASP A 183 6.03 8.75 -10.11
N LEU A 184 5.72 9.08 -11.36
CA LEU A 184 5.94 8.18 -12.51
C LEU A 184 7.42 7.87 -12.74
N GLU A 185 8.32 8.84 -12.50
CA GLU A 185 9.77 8.62 -12.63
C GLU A 185 10.27 7.56 -11.65
N MET A 186 9.83 7.63 -10.38
CA MET A 186 10.18 6.63 -9.37
C MET A 186 9.60 5.25 -9.73
N LEU A 187 8.35 5.22 -10.16
CA LEU A 187 7.65 4.00 -10.57
C LEU A 187 8.34 3.30 -11.74
N ASP A 188 8.69 4.05 -12.80
CA ASP A 188 9.42 3.53 -13.96
C ASP A 188 10.82 3.00 -13.56
N ALA A 189 11.52 3.72 -12.69
CA ALA A 189 12.84 3.31 -12.21
C ALA A 189 12.79 1.97 -11.44
N VAL A 190 11.72 1.72 -10.67
CA VAL A 190 11.51 0.45 -9.96
C VAL A 190 11.03 -0.62 -10.94
N ALA A 191 10.06 -0.33 -11.80
CA ALA A 191 9.50 -1.29 -12.76
C ALA A 191 10.56 -1.84 -13.74
N ALA A 192 11.60 -1.07 -14.03
CA ALA A 192 12.73 -1.52 -14.83
C ALA A 192 13.64 -2.55 -14.12
N ARG A 193 13.49 -2.75 -12.81
CA ARG A 193 14.37 -3.59 -11.97
C ARG A 193 13.73 -4.83 -11.38
N VAL A 194 12.40 -4.84 -11.28
CA VAL A 194 11.66 -5.94 -10.65
C VAL A 194 10.62 -6.52 -11.62
N ASN A 195 10.20 -7.75 -11.36
CA ASN A 195 9.26 -8.50 -12.19
C ASN A 195 8.04 -9.01 -11.38
N VAL A 196 7.76 -8.40 -10.25
CA VAL A 196 6.58 -8.65 -9.42
C VAL A 196 5.59 -7.50 -9.57
N PRO A 197 4.30 -7.70 -9.24
CA PRO A 197 3.31 -6.63 -9.27
C PRO A 197 3.72 -5.40 -8.46
N ILE A 198 3.47 -4.21 -9.01
CA ILE A 198 3.73 -2.93 -8.35
C ILE A 198 2.40 -2.21 -8.11
N ILE A 199 2.19 -1.84 -6.85
CA ILE A 199 1.12 -0.95 -6.39
C ILE A 199 1.70 0.45 -6.26
N ALA A 200 1.21 1.40 -7.06
CA ALA A 200 1.59 2.81 -6.95
C ALA A 200 0.79 3.50 -5.84
N SER A 201 1.46 4.20 -4.94
CA SER A 201 0.85 4.92 -3.82
C SER A 201 1.43 6.33 -3.69
N GLY A 202 0.55 7.29 -3.37
CA GLY A 202 0.89 8.71 -3.19
C GLY A 202 0.70 9.54 -4.45
N GLY A 203 -0.09 10.63 -4.35
CA GLY A 203 -0.23 11.63 -5.39
C GLY A 203 -1.57 11.68 -6.13
N ALA A 204 -2.40 10.64 -6.09
CA ALA A 204 -3.67 10.59 -6.79
C ALA A 204 -4.61 11.76 -6.39
N GLY A 205 -5.03 12.57 -7.36
CA GLY A 205 -5.92 13.71 -7.16
C GLY A 205 -7.17 13.67 -8.03
N LYS A 206 -7.13 13.03 -9.20
CA LYS A 206 -8.22 12.93 -10.17
C LYS A 206 -8.11 11.64 -10.99
N LYS A 207 -9.16 11.32 -11.74
CA LYS A 207 -9.22 10.09 -12.54
C LYS A 207 -8.17 10.01 -13.66
N GLU A 208 -7.78 11.15 -14.21
CA GLU A 208 -6.74 11.24 -15.24
C GLU A 208 -5.37 10.80 -14.72
N ASP A 209 -5.08 10.98 -13.43
CA ASP A 209 -3.83 10.53 -12.82
C ASP A 209 -3.71 9.00 -12.87
N PHE A 210 -4.83 8.28 -12.68
CA PHE A 210 -4.85 6.82 -12.81
C PHE A 210 -4.74 6.37 -14.26
N LEU A 211 -5.31 7.11 -15.20
CA LEU A 211 -5.17 6.81 -16.64
C LEU A 211 -3.70 6.94 -17.06
N GLU A 212 -3.04 8.04 -16.67
CA GLU A 212 -1.62 8.24 -16.92
C GLU A 212 -0.78 7.14 -16.28
N LEU A 213 -1.05 6.80 -15.00
CA LEU A 213 -0.38 5.72 -14.28
C LEU A 213 -0.41 4.40 -15.05
N PHE A 214 -1.59 3.99 -15.54
CA PHE A 214 -1.75 2.68 -16.17
C PHE A 214 -1.26 2.61 -17.63
N HIS A 215 -0.86 3.72 -18.23
CA HIS A 215 -0.09 3.75 -19.47
C HIS A 215 1.39 3.38 -19.24
N HIS A 216 1.90 3.47 -18.00
CA HIS A 216 3.24 3.04 -17.65
C HIS A 216 3.30 1.52 -17.48
N LYS A 217 4.35 0.91 -18.04
CA LYS A 217 4.53 -0.55 -18.02
C LYS A 217 4.97 -1.02 -16.63
N GLY A 218 4.48 -2.21 -16.25
CA GLY A 218 4.89 -2.84 -15.00
C GLY A 218 4.16 -2.33 -13.75
N ILE A 219 3.17 -1.43 -13.93
CA ILE A 219 2.32 -0.97 -12.82
C ILE A 219 0.99 -1.72 -12.87
N ASP A 220 0.62 -2.39 -11.78
CA ASP A 220 -0.51 -3.31 -11.70
C ASP A 220 -1.68 -2.78 -10.89
N ALA A 221 -1.42 -1.81 -10.01
CA ALA A 221 -2.45 -1.22 -9.17
C ALA A 221 -2.18 0.26 -8.84
N GLY A 222 -3.26 1.01 -8.63
CA GLY A 222 -3.24 2.34 -8.04
C GLY A 222 -3.90 2.32 -6.67
N LEU A 223 -3.16 2.72 -5.64
CA LEU A 223 -3.63 2.84 -4.27
C LEU A 223 -3.89 4.32 -3.94
N ALA A 224 -5.06 4.59 -3.36
CA ALA A 224 -5.39 5.91 -2.88
C ALA A 224 -6.29 5.86 -1.64
N ALA A 225 -6.23 6.92 -0.84
CA ALA A 225 -7.04 7.09 0.36
C ALA A 225 -7.93 8.34 0.27
N GLY A 226 -7.33 9.52 0.33
CA GLY A 226 -8.03 10.78 0.47
C GLY A 226 -9.08 11.08 -0.59
N ILE A 227 -8.80 10.79 -1.86
CA ILE A 227 -9.73 11.04 -2.97
C ILE A 227 -11.03 10.21 -2.83
N PHE A 228 -10.91 8.98 -2.31
CA PHE A 228 -12.04 8.07 -2.07
C PHE A 228 -12.75 8.39 -0.75
N HIS A 229 -12.01 8.63 0.33
CA HIS A 229 -12.57 8.93 1.66
C HIS A 229 -13.40 10.21 1.66
N GLN A 230 -12.97 11.22 0.90
CA GLN A 230 -13.67 12.50 0.76
C GLN A 230 -14.74 12.46 -0.33
N LYS A 231 -14.97 11.29 -0.96
CA LYS A 231 -15.97 11.09 -2.03
C LYS A 231 -15.79 12.06 -3.21
N LEU A 232 -14.56 12.46 -3.50
CA LEU A 232 -14.24 13.30 -4.67
C LEU A 232 -14.30 12.49 -5.97
N LEU A 233 -14.09 11.18 -5.86
CA LEU A 233 -14.17 10.21 -6.94
C LEU A 233 -14.65 8.88 -6.35
N THR A 234 -15.62 8.24 -6.98
CA THR A 234 -16.01 6.88 -6.60
C THR A 234 -15.18 5.85 -7.36
N ILE A 235 -15.00 4.65 -6.78
CA ILE A 235 -14.25 3.57 -7.43
C ILE A 235 -14.93 3.17 -8.74
N ARG A 236 -16.26 3.13 -8.76
CA ARG A 236 -17.03 2.77 -9.95
C ARG A 236 -16.83 3.77 -11.08
N GLU A 237 -16.99 5.06 -10.82
CA GLU A 237 -16.75 6.13 -11.82
C GLU A 237 -15.31 6.07 -12.38
N LEU A 238 -14.32 5.82 -11.51
CA LEU A 238 -12.94 5.67 -11.93
C LEU A 238 -12.77 4.47 -12.87
N LYS A 239 -13.30 3.30 -12.52
CA LYS A 239 -13.17 2.09 -13.33
C LYS A 239 -13.91 2.20 -14.66
N GLU A 240 -15.11 2.78 -14.68
CA GLU A 240 -15.86 3.07 -15.91
C GLU A 240 -15.04 4.00 -16.82
N TYR A 241 -14.52 5.09 -16.30
CA TYR A 241 -13.65 6.02 -17.05
C TYR A 241 -12.40 5.33 -17.60
N LEU A 242 -11.72 4.50 -16.82
CA LEU A 242 -10.53 3.78 -17.26
C LEU A 242 -10.85 2.78 -18.38
N ASN A 243 -11.95 2.03 -18.28
CA ASN A 243 -12.41 1.13 -19.33
C ASN A 243 -12.74 1.87 -20.63
N GLU A 244 -13.42 3.01 -20.56
CA GLU A 244 -13.72 3.86 -21.72
C GLU A 244 -12.44 4.38 -22.40
N ASN A 245 -11.33 4.49 -21.66
CA ASN A 245 -10.03 4.94 -22.17
C ASN A 245 -9.04 3.79 -22.43
N GLY A 246 -9.52 2.55 -22.53
CA GLY A 246 -8.72 1.41 -22.97
C GLY A 246 -7.89 0.70 -21.90
N VAL A 247 -8.10 1.03 -20.61
CA VAL A 247 -7.49 0.31 -19.49
C VAL A 247 -8.48 -0.73 -18.97
N GLU A 248 -8.14 -2.02 -19.08
CA GLU A 248 -9.04 -3.10 -18.64
C GLU A 248 -9.21 -3.12 -17.11
N MET A 249 -10.45 -2.93 -16.66
CA MET A 249 -10.87 -2.96 -15.27
C MET A 249 -11.95 -4.02 -15.05
N ARG A 250 -11.97 -4.62 -13.87
CA ARG A 250 -13.09 -5.46 -13.41
C ARG A 250 -14.18 -4.54 -12.85
N LEU A 251 -15.35 -4.52 -13.45
CA LEU A 251 -16.54 -3.78 -12.98
C LEU A 251 -17.35 -4.59 -11.96
#